data_3f09051a8803d3dcdaf509f9f238136c
#
_entry.id   3f09051a8803d3dcdaf509f9f238136c
#
_cell.length_a   1.000
_cell.length_b   1.000
_cell.length_c   1.000
_cell.angle_alpha   90.00
_cell.angle_beta   90.00
_cell.angle_gamma   90.00
#
_symmetry.space_group_name_H-M   'P 1'
#
loop_
_entity.id
_entity.type
_entity.pdbx_description
1 polymer ?
#
loop_
_entity_poly.entity_id
_entity_poly.type
_entity_poly.pdbx_seq_one_letter_code
_entity_poly.pdbx_strand_id
1 'polypeptide(L)'
;TRNNIQSEINKLSVKAGDYAIPNEFDRLLSQMGGTDVNAFTTPDFTAYHNSFPSSQIEKWLEIYSHRFLNPVFRLFQSELETVYEEKNISMDDNINLLFEAVLKNIYKNHPYGQQSILGSVEHLKNPSLKQMYQFFNDYYVANNMVLSLAGNFDT
;
A
#
# COMPACT_ATOMS: atom_id res chain seq x y z
N THR A 1 9.24 21.43 20.59
CA THR A 1 9.52 20.07 21.08
C THR A 1 8.82 19.04 20.18
N ARG A 2 9.28 17.79 20.12
CA ARG A 2 8.74 16.70 19.27
C ARG A 2 7.21 16.54 19.45
N ASN A 3 6.73 16.60 20.69
CA ASN A 3 5.29 16.46 21.01
C ASN A 3 4.43 17.58 20.40
N ASN A 4 4.93 18.81 20.35
CA ASN A 4 4.20 19.92 19.74
C ASN A 4 4.10 19.75 18.22
N ILE A 5 5.19 19.29 17.57
CA ILE A 5 5.21 19.01 16.13
C ILE A 5 4.25 17.86 15.81
N GLN A 6 4.28 16.79 16.61
CA GLN A 6 3.36 15.65 16.41
C GLN A 6 1.90 16.06 16.57
N SER A 7 1.59 16.90 17.59
CA SER A 7 0.24 17.43 17.76
C SER A 7 -0.21 18.30 16.57
N GLU A 8 0.70 19.06 15.99
CA GLU A 8 0.41 19.90 14.82
C GLU A 8 0.22 19.05 13.55
N ILE A 9 1.06 18.03 13.35
CA ILE A 9 0.89 17.03 12.28
C ILE A 9 -0.49 16.37 12.39
N ASN A 10 -0.87 15.90 13.57
CA ASN A 10 -2.17 15.25 13.77
C ASN A 10 -3.34 16.19 13.44
N LYS A 11 -3.29 17.45 13.90
CA LYS A 11 -4.32 18.45 13.56
C LYS A 11 -4.41 18.70 12.06
N LEU A 12 -3.27 18.82 11.38
CA LEU A 12 -3.23 19.05 9.94
C LEU A 12 -3.71 17.80 9.16
N SER A 13 -3.38 16.60 9.63
CA SER A 13 -3.84 15.34 9.03
C SER A 13 -5.36 15.19 9.14
N VAL A 14 -5.95 15.48 10.30
CA VAL A 14 -7.41 15.49 10.47
C VAL A 14 -8.05 16.50 9.52
N LYS A 15 -7.53 17.71 9.46
CA LYS A 15 -8.03 18.77 8.57
C LYS A 15 -7.86 18.41 7.08
N ALA A 16 -6.79 17.72 6.71
CA ALA A 16 -6.60 17.20 5.36
C ALA A 16 -7.60 16.10 5.01
N GLY A 17 -8.01 15.30 6.00
CA GLY A 17 -9.05 14.28 5.86
C GLY A 17 -10.40 14.85 5.44
N ASP A 18 -10.74 16.09 5.82
CA ASP A 18 -11.99 16.77 5.41
C ASP A 18 -12.07 16.98 3.89
N TYR A 19 -10.92 16.97 3.19
CA TYR A 19 -10.82 17.11 1.73
C TYR A 19 -10.59 15.78 1.01
N ALA A 20 -10.53 14.67 1.74
CA ALA A 20 -10.40 13.34 1.17
C ALA A 20 -11.77 12.67 1.08
N ILE A 21 -12.02 11.99 -0.03
CA ILE A 21 -13.14 11.07 -0.15
C ILE A 21 -12.57 9.68 0.16
N PRO A 22 -12.90 9.08 1.32
CA PRO A 22 -12.44 7.73 1.63
C PRO A 22 -12.91 6.73 0.58
N ASN A 23 -12.04 5.78 0.23
CA ASN A 23 -12.36 4.71 -0.72
C ASN A 23 -12.84 5.19 -2.11
N GLU A 24 -12.43 6.40 -2.53
CA GLU A 24 -12.84 6.95 -3.84
C GLU A 24 -12.41 6.03 -5.00
N PHE A 25 -11.23 5.42 -4.89
CA PHE A 25 -10.73 4.48 -5.88
C PHE A 25 -11.66 3.26 -6.01
N ASP A 26 -12.06 2.64 -4.90
CA ASP A 26 -12.97 1.50 -4.89
C ASP A 26 -14.36 1.88 -5.41
N ARG A 27 -14.82 3.09 -5.06
CA ARG A 27 -16.08 3.63 -5.58
C ARG A 27 -16.05 3.77 -7.11
N LEU A 28 -14.99 4.33 -7.66
CA LEU A 28 -14.82 4.50 -9.09
C LEU A 28 -14.76 3.16 -9.83
N LEU A 29 -14.02 2.20 -9.31
CA LEU A 29 -13.96 0.85 -9.89
C LEU A 29 -15.32 0.14 -9.81
N SER A 30 -16.00 0.21 -8.68
CA SER A 30 -17.32 -0.40 -8.50
C SER A 30 -18.36 0.21 -9.45
N GLN A 31 -18.34 1.52 -9.68
CA GLN A 31 -19.24 2.20 -10.60
C GLN A 31 -19.07 1.75 -12.06
N MET A 32 -17.88 1.31 -12.44
CA MET A 32 -17.65 0.73 -13.78
C MET A 32 -17.89 -0.79 -13.84
N GLY A 33 -18.34 -1.40 -12.74
CA GLY A 33 -18.59 -2.85 -12.65
C GLY A 33 -17.34 -3.64 -12.24
N GLY A 34 -16.33 -2.98 -11.66
CA GLY A 34 -15.15 -3.63 -11.11
C GLY A 34 -15.45 -4.41 -9.83
N THR A 35 -14.85 -5.57 -9.69
CA THR A 35 -14.92 -6.45 -8.51
C THR A 35 -13.54 -6.96 -8.11
N ASP A 36 -13.45 -7.62 -6.95
CA ASP A 36 -12.23 -8.24 -6.46
C ASP A 36 -11.05 -7.26 -6.36
N VAL A 37 -11.35 -6.01 -6.02
CA VAL A 37 -10.32 -4.96 -5.85
C VAL A 37 -9.49 -5.31 -4.62
N ASN A 38 -8.22 -5.65 -4.85
CA ASN A 38 -7.32 -6.02 -3.78
C ASN A 38 -5.86 -5.76 -4.18
N ALA A 39 -4.96 -5.90 -3.20
CA ALA A 39 -3.53 -5.83 -3.40
C ALA A 39 -2.82 -6.76 -2.40
N PHE A 40 -1.64 -7.23 -2.78
CA PHE A 40 -0.78 -7.95 -1.86
C PHE A 40 0.70 -7.60 -2.10
N THR A 41 1.49 -7.71 -1.05
CA THR A 41 2.93 -7.47 -1.07
C THR A 41 3.68 -8.74 -0.70
N THR A 42 4.70 -9.05 -1.50
CA THR A 42 5.68 -10.09 -1.24
C THR A 42 7.04 -9.45 -0.93
N PRO A 43 8.07 -10.22 -0.56
CA PRO A 43 9.42 -9.66 -0.44
C PRO A 43 9.98 -9.02 -1.71
N ASP A 44 9.49 -9.42 -2.90
CA ASP A 44 10.04 -9.02 -4.19
C ASP A 44 9.17 -8.05 -4.97
N PHE A 45 7.85 -8.05 -4.75
CA PHE A 45 6.94 -7.19 -5.51
C PHE A 45 5.64 -6.91 -4.75
N THR A 46 4.95 -5.85 -5.17
CA THR A 46 3.57 -5.55 -4.81
C THR A 46 2.69 -5.72 -6.06
N ALA A 47 1.58 -6.44 -5.92
CA ALA A 47 0.59 -6.60 -6.97
C ALA A 47 -0.74 -5.94 -6.58
N TYR A 48 -1.33 -5.22 -7.54
CA TYR A 48 -2.68 -4.66 -7.47
C TYR A 48 -3.53 -5.38 -8.50
N HIS A 49 -4.66 -5.92 -8.10
CA HIS A 49 -5.51 -6.67 -9.01
C HIS A 49 -6.99 -6.38 -8.79
N ASN A 50 -7.75 -6.53 -9.83
CA ASN A 50 -9.20 -6.52 -9.80
C ASN A 50 -9.76 -7.14 -11.09
N SER A 51 -11.04 -7.49 -11.07
CA SER A 51 -11.81 -7.89 -12.24
C SER A 51 -12.67 -6.73 -12.73
N PHE A 52 -12.88 -6.60 -14.03
CA PHE A 52 -13.74 -5.58 -14.63
C PHE A 52 -14.30 -6.03 -15.98
N PRO A 53 -15.46 -5.49 -16.42
CA PRO A 53 -16.02 -5.79 -17.74
C PRO A 53 -15.08 -5.36 -18.87
N SER A 54 -14.88 -6.20 -19.88
CA SER A 54 -13.97 -5.91 -21.01
C SER A 54 -14.31 -4.60 -21.76
N SER A 55 -15.58 -4.21 -21.78
CA SER A 55 -16.04 -2.93 -22.36
C SER A 55 -15.56 -1.68 -21.60
N GLN A 56 -14.98 -1.84 -20.42
CA GLN A 56 -14.52 -0.73 -19.56
C GLN A 56 -13.01 -0.58 -19.52
N ILE A 57 -12.27 -1.25 -20.40
CA ILE A 57 -10.81 -1.29 -20.39
C ILE A 57 -10.18 0.12 -20.46
N GLU A 58 -10.70 0.99 -21.32
CA GLU A 58 -10.16 2.36 -21.46
C GLU A 58 -10.34 3.16 -20.15
N LYS A 59 -11.52 3.08 -19.55
CA LYS A 59 -11.81 3.75 -18.28
C LYS A 59 -11.00 3.18 -17.12
N TRP A 60 -10.80 1.87 -17.12
CA TRP A 60 -9.93 1.20 -16.15
C TRP A 60 -8.49 1.70 -16.26
N LEU A 61 -7.96 1.76 -17.47
CA LEU A 61 -6.60 2.29 -17.73
C LEU A 61 -6.46 3.74 -17.30
N GLU A 62 -7.48 4.57 -17.54
CA GLU A 62 -7.51 5.97 -17.09
C GLU A 62 -7.41 6.06 -15.56
N ILE A 63 -8.26 5.33 -14.83
CA ILE A 63 -8.27 5.33 -13.35
C ILE A 63 -6.92 4.89 -12.78
N TYR A 64 -6.35 3.78 -13.30
CA TYR A 64 -5.07 3.29 -12.82
C TYR A 64 -3.89 4.20 -13.22
N SER A 65 -3.94 4.81 -14.40
CA SER A 65 -2.95 5.81 -14.80
C SER A 65 -2.93 7.00 -13.85
N HIS A 66 -4.09 7.54 -13.50
CA HIS A 66 -4.20 8.60 -12.51
C HIS A 66 -3.66 8.20 -11.13
N ARG A 67 -3.98 6.99 -10.67
CA ARG A 67 -3.51 6.46 -9.40
C ARG A 67 -1.98 6.46 -9.30
N PHE A 68 -1.28 6.07 -10.38
CA PHE A 68 0.19 5.93 -10.36
C PHE A 68 0.94 7.18 -10.82
N LEU A 69 0.31 8.12 -11.52
CA LEU A 69 0.97 9.35 -11.95
C LEU A 69 1.15 10.37 -10.82
N ASN A 70 0.12 10.56 -10.00
CA ASN A 70 0.10 11.62 -8.99
C ASN A 70 -0.49 11.11 -7.67
N PRO A 71 0.21 10.26 -6.92
CA PRO A 71 -0.29 9.78 -5.65
C PRO A 71 -0.37 10.90 -4.63
N VAL A 72 -1.45 10.95 -3.87
CA VAL A 72 -1.61 11.87 -2.75
C VAL A 72 -1.94 11.08 -1.49
N PHE A 73 -0.99 11.00 -0.56
CA PHE A 73 -1.12 10.24 0.68
C PHE A 73 -1.83 11.08 1.77
N ARG A 74 -3.13 11.38 1.57
CA ARG A 74 -3.89 12.27 2.46
C ARG A 74 -4.27 11.64 3.80
N LEU A 75 -4.59 10.36 3.81
CA LEU A 75 -5.00 9.61 5.00
C LEU A 75 -3.84 8.81 5.61
N PHE A 76 -2.63 9.26 5.40
CA PHE A 76 -1.41 8.55 5.80
C PHE A 76 -1.40 8.12 7.27
N GLN A 77 -1.81 9.00 8.18
CA GLN A 77 -1.80 8.69 9.61
C GLN A 77 -2.83 7.61 9.97
N SER A 78 -4.03 7.69 9.41
CA SER A 78 -5.09 6.70 9.62
C SER A 78 -4.70 5.33 9.05
N GLU A 79 -4.17 5.30 7.84
CA GLU A 79 -3.67 4.07 7.22
C GLU A 79 -2.51 3.45 8.00
N LEU A 80 -1.62 4.28 8.53
CA LEU A 80 -0.53 3.81 9.37
C LEU A 80 -1.02 3.12 10.65
N GLU A 81 -2.07 3.65 11.28
CA GLU A 81 -2.71 3.04 12.45
C GLU A 81 -3.29 1.66 12.09
N THR A 82 -3.92 1.53 10.93
CA THR A 82 -4.41 0.24 10.41
C THR A 82 -3.27 -0.76 10.24
N VAL A 83 -2.17 -0.37 9.59
CA VAL A 83 -0.99 -1.25 9.40
C VAL A 83 -0.35 -1.62 10.75
N TYR A 84 -0.38 -0.71 11.73
CA TYR A 84 0.09 -1.01 13.07
C TYR A 84 -0.76 -2.09 13.76
N GLU A 85 -2.09 -2.03 13.62
CA GLU A 85 -2.98 -3.07 14.14
C GLU A 85 -2.80 -4.39 13.40
N GLU A 86 -2.61 -4.38 12.09
CA GLU A 86 -2.26 -5.58 11.31
C GLU A 86 -0.96 -6.22 11.81
N LYS A 87 0.05 -5.41 12.16
CA LYS A 87 1.29 -5.91 12.76
C LYS A 87 1.04 -6.55 14.12
N ASN A 88 0.21 -5.95 14.97
CA ASN A 88 -0.16 -6.53 16.26
C ASN A 88 -0.85 -7.89 16.09
N ILE A 89 -1.84 -7.99 15.20
CA ILE A 89 -2.53 -9.24 14.88
C ILE A 89 -1.54 -10.29 14.37
N SER A 90 -0.61 -9.90 13.48
CA SER A 90 0.42 -10.81 12.97
C SER A 90 1.36 -11.31 14.06
N MET A 91 1.63 -10.51 15.09
CA MET A 91 2.46 -10.92 16.23
C MET A 91 1.74 -11.87 17.21
N ASP A 92 0.42 -11.89 17.20
CA ASP A 92 -0.38 -12.82 17.99
C ASP A 92 -0.58 -14.20 17.28
N ASP A 93 -0.20 -14.31 16.00
CA ASP A 93 -0.29 -15.55 15.24
C ASP A 93 1.01 -16.37 15.34
N ASN A 94 0.93 -17.53 16.00
CA ASN A 94 2.04 -18.43 16.18
C ASN A 94 2.66 -18.94 14.86
N ILE A 95 1.87 -19.08 13.79
CA ILE A 95 2.35 -19.53 12.48
C ILE A 95 3.21 -18.43 11.84
N ASN A 96 2.76 -17.19 11.91
CA ASN A 96 3.54 -16.04 11.43
C ASN A 96 4.85 -15.87 12.20
N LEU A 97 4.81 -16.02 13.54
CA LEU A 97 6.02 -15.97 14.37
C LEU A 97 7.00 -17.10 14.02
N LEU A 98 6.50 -18.31 13.82
CA LEU A 98 7.33 -19.44 13.39
C LEU A 98 7.95 -19.16 12.01
N PHE A 99 7.17 -18.67 11.06
CA PHE A 99 7.66 -18.35 9.71
C PHE A 99 8.72 -17.26 9.73
N GLU A 100 8.52 -16.16 10.47
CA GLU A 100 9.53 -15.11 10.64
C GLU A 100 10.80 -15.67 11.29
N ALA A 101 10.69 -16.54 12.29
CA ALA A 101 11.84 -17.20 12.93
C ALA A 101 12.61 -18.11 11.96
N VAL A 102 11.91 -18.87 11.12
CA VAL A 102 12.50 -19.72 10.09
C VAL A 102 13.28 -18.86 9.06
N LEU A 103 12.64 -17.82 8.53
CA LEU A 103 13.28 -16.90 7.57
C LEU A 103 14.54 -16.26 8.17
N LYS A 104 14.46 -15.76 9.40
CA LYS A 104 15.59 -15.14 10.10
C LYS A 104 16.77 -16.09 10.30
N ASN A 105 16.51 -17.37 10.50
CA ASN A 105 17.58 -18.36 10.71
C ASN A 105 18.17 -18.86 9.39
N ILE A 106 17.36 -18.98 8.32
CA ILE A 106 17.84 -19.42 6.99
C ILE A 106 18.54 -18.26 6.27
N TYR A 107 17.97 -17.08 6.29
CA TYR A 107 18.43 -15.91 5.53
C TYR A 107 19.16 -14.89 6.40
N LYS A 108 20.19 -15.30 7.13
CA LYS A 108 20.92 -14.45 8.10
C LYS A 108 21.47 -13.15 7.53
N ASN A 109 21.93 -13.18 6.29
CA ASN A 109 22.58 -12.04 5.62
C ASN A 109 21.77 -11.53 4.41
N HIS A 110 20.54 -11.97 4.24
CA HIS A 110 19.67 -11.57 3.13
C HIS A 110 18.46 -10.77 3.67
N PRO A 111 17.94 -9.78 2.93
CA PRO A 111 16.78 -8.98 3.36
C PRO A 111 15.57 -9.81 3.80
N TYR A 112 15.34 -10.98 3.23
CA TYR A 112 14.22 -11.87 3.61
C TYR A 112 14.22 -12.28 5.09
N GLY A 113 15.40 -12.40 5.69
CA GLY A 113 15.50 -12.72 7.12
C GLY A 113 15.69 -11.51 8.03
N GLN A 114 15.96 -10.34 7.44
CA GLN A 114 16.25 -9.13 8.21
C GLN A 114 15.05 -8.19 8.31
N GLN A 115 14.11 -8.27 7.39
CA GLN A 115 12.95 -7.38 7.29
C GLN A 115 11.67 -8.18 7.07
N SER A 116 10.63 -7.92 7.87
CA SER A 116 9.29 -8.41 7.58
C SER A 116 8.56 -7.43 6.65
N ILE A 117 7.56 -7.92 5.90
CA ILE A 117 6.77 -7.11 4.96
C ILE A 117 6.08 -5.95 5.69
N LEU A 118 5.55 -6.19 6.88
CA LEU A 118 4.90 -5.16 7.71
C LEU A 118 5.90 -4.23 8.41
N GLY A 119 7.21 -4.51 8.33
CA GLY A 119 8.22 -3.76 9.03
C GLY A 119 8.29 -4.04 10.53
N SER A 120 9.09 -3.26 11.26
CA SER A 120 9.18 -3.31 12.71
C SER A 120 8.22 -2.32 13.38
N VAL A 121 7.88 -2.58 14.64
CA VAL A 121 7.08 -1.66 15.47
C VAL A 121 7.73 -0.28 15.58
N GLU A 122 9.07 -0.21 15.66
CA GLU A 122 9.80 1.06 15.67
C GLU A 122 9.61 1.84 14.38
N HIS A 123 9.67 1.17 13.23
CA HIS A 123 9.46 1.82 11.93
C HIS A 123 8.05 2.38 11.80
N LEU A 124 7.04 1.63 12.24
CA LEU A 124 5.65 2.07 12.21
C LEU A 124 5.36 3.23 13.19
N LYS A 125 6.08 3.30 14.32
CA LYS A 125 5.99 4.42 15.28
C LYS A 125 6.69 5.70 14.82
N ASN A 126 7.59 5.62 13.84
CA ASN A 126 8.36 6.76 13.32
C ASN A 126 8.23 6.87 11.80
N PRO A 127 7.02 7.03 11.26
CA PRO A 127 6.80 7.09 9.83
C PRO A 127 7.36 8.38 9.24
N SER A 128 7.79 8.31 8.00
CA SER A 128 8.22 9.47 7.23
C SER A 128 7.45 9.55 5.91
N LEU A 129 6.50 10.46 5.83
CA LEU A 129 5.76 10.71 4.60
C LEU A 129 6.70 11.11 3.45
N LYS A 130 7.78 11.83 3.75
CA LYS A 130 8.81 12.18 2.76
C LYS A 130 9.48 10.92 2.18
N GLN A 131 9.84 9.95 3.02
CA GLN A 131 10.44 8.69 2.56
C GLN A 131 9.44 7.84 1.78
N MET A 132 8.17 7.88 2.12
CA MET A 132 7.12 7.20 1.35
C MET A 132 6.97 7.79 -0.05
N TYR A 133 6.95 9.11 -0.20
CA TYR A 133 6.96 9.75 -1.52
C TYR A 133 8.25 9.41 -2.30
N GLN A 134 9.39 9.38 -1.62
CA GLN A 134 10.66 9.00 -2.24
C GLN A 134 10.59 7.56 -2.75
N PHE A 135 10.18 6.61 -1.90
CA PHE A 135 10.01 5.21 -2.28
C PHE A 135 9.07 5.07 -3.48
N PHE A 136 7.95 5.77 -3.48
CA PHE A 136 7.03 5.75 -4.61
C PHE A 136 7.72 6.24 -5.89
N ASN A 137 8.40 7.36 -5.85
CA ASN A 137 9.10 7.93 -7.01
C ASN A 137 10.24 7.04 -7.52
N ASP A 138 10.91 6.31 -6.63
CA ASP A 138 12.03 5.44 -7.00
C ASP A 138 11.57 4.10 -7.59
N TYR A 139 10.43 3.55 -7.12
CA TYR A 139 10.01 2.18 -7.46
C TYR A 139 8.77 2.10 -8.34
N TYR A 140 7.86 3.08 -8.29
CA TYR A 140 6.63 3.10 -9.11
C TYR A 140 6.87 3.84 -10.41
N VAL A 141 7.80 3.33 -11.20
CA VAL A 141 8.22 3.88 -12.50
C VAL A 141 8.00 2.85 -13.60
N ALA A 142 7.72 3.31 -14.82
CA ALA A 142 7.28 2.45 -15.92
C ALA A 142 8.24 1.28 -16.25
N ASN A 143 9.55 1.47 -16.06
CA ASN A 143 10.56 0.44 -16.27
C ASN A 143 10.67 -0.58 -15.11
N ASN A 144 9.95 -0.37 -14.02
CA ASN A 144 9.89 -1.26 -12.86
C ASN A 144 8.46 -1.77 -12.59
N MET A 145 7.55 -1.60 -13.54
CA MET A 145 6.15 -2.03 -13.44
C MET A 145 5.79 -2.95 -14.61
N VAL A 146 4.90 -3.90 -14.34
CA VAL A 146 4.33 -4.79 -15.34
C VAL A 146 2.81 -4.66 -15.30
N LEU A 147 2.22 -4.41 -16.47
CA LEU A 147 0.77 -4.49 -16.66
C LEU A 147 0.43 -5.86 -17.25
N SER A 148 -0.44 -6.61 -16.60
CA SER A 148 -0.97 -7.87 -17.07
C SER A 148 -2.48 -7.79 -17.21
N LEU A 149 -2.98 -8.01 -18.41
CA LEU A 149 -4.42 -8.05 -18.71
C LEU A 149 -4.76 -9.45 -19.25
N ALA A 150 -5.81 -10.06 -18.71
CA ALA A 150 -6.31 -11.36 -19.15
C ALA A 150 -7.81 -11.30 -19.31
N GLY A 151 -8.34 -11.70 -20.47
CA GLY A 151 -9.78 -11.67 -20.73
C GLY A 151 -10.12 -11.60 -22.21
N ASN A 152 -11.39 -11.34 -22.50
CA ASN A 152 -11.89 -11.18 -23.85
C ASN A 152 -11.92 -9.70 -24.24
N PHE A 153 -10.84 -9.22 -24.87
CA PHE A 153 -10.71 -7.85 -25.38
C PHE A 153 -9.86 -7.85 -26.66
N ASP A 154 -10.07 -6.86 -27.51
CA ASP A 154 -9.25 -6.64 -28.70
C ASP A 154 -7.90 -6.02 -28.29
N THR A 155 -6.78 -6.52 -28.88
CA THR A 155 -5.41 -6.09 -28.57
C THR A 155 -4.90 -5.05 -29.55
#